data_b77592ebab248d892a4e37e0cfe77861
#
_entry.id   b77592ebab248d892a4e37e0cfe77861
#
_cell.length_a   1.000
_cell.length_b   1.000
_cell.length_c   1.000
_cell.angle_alpha   90.00
_cell.angle_beta   90.00
_cell.angle_gamma   90.00
#
_symmetry.space_group_name_H-M   'P 1'
#
loop_
_entity.id
_entity.type
_entity.pdbx_description
1 polymer ?
#
loop_
_entity_poly.entity_id
_entity_poly.type
_entity_poly.pdbx_seq_one_letter_code
_entity_poly.pdbx_strand_id
1 'polypeptide(L)'
;MHLRSSRRSLAFLLLILVGTASGQNSQAPGEAFPPQVVPQSATPPKQDAPKPESSKPEASSQQQPPSGQEDTGGFVFHSRVDEVLLHATVVDDKQRMVTNLDKGAFTVLEDGKPQNIVSFRHEDIPVAMGIVIDNSGSMREKRDRVNKAAINLVKASNPQDEVFIVNFNDEYYLDQDFTSDLSKMREALEKVDTRGGTALYDAVVASADHLRKNGKLEKKVLLVVTDGEDNESQESLEQAIRRLQEENGPTVYALGLLGEEKQRRARKALQLMAEKTGGIAFFPKTLDQVDEISRQVAHDIRNQYTIGYKPTNPKSSGGYRAIKVDAKAKGYGKLTVRTKSGYYAGQERASASAK
;
A
#
# COMPACT_ATOMS: atom_id res chain seq x y z
N MET A 1 -23.31 20.49 -64.52
CA MET A 1 -22.09 20.93 -65.23
C MET A 1 -20.93 20.13 -64.69
N HIS A 2 -20.37 19.29 -65.54
CA HIS A 2 -19.28 18.31 -65.24
C HIS A 2 -17.94 18.96 -64.94
N LEU A 3 -17.08 18.27 -64.16
CA LEU A 3 -15.69 17.92 -64.45
C LEU A 3 -15.12 17.23 -63.16
N ARG A 4 -14.86 16.02 -63.14
CA ARG A 4 -13.89 14.99 -63.49
C ARG A 4 -12.43 15.31 -63.22
N SER A 5 -11.81 14.31 -62.47
CA SER A 5 -10.42 13.81 -62.63
C SER A 5 -9.37 14.56 -61.86
N SER A 6 -8.46 13.88 -61.07
CA SER A 6 -7.49 12.91 -61.52
C SER A 6 -6.77 12.21 -60.33
N ARG A 7 -6.68 10.90 -60.42
CA ARG A 7 -5.76 10.05 -59.64
C ARG A 7 -4.34 10.24 -60.10
N ARG A 8 -3.37 10.34 -59.20
CA ARG A 8 -1.97 9.97 -59.47
C ARG A 8 -1.44 9.03 -58.40
N SER A 9 -1.37 7.75 -58.75
CA SER A 9 -0.52 6.74 -58.09
C SER A 9 0.92 7.07 -58.38
N LEU A 10 1.76 7.00 -57.36
CA LEU A 10 3.22 6.89 -57.54
C LEU A 10 3.72 5.65 -56.74
N ALA A 11 4.02 4.63 -57.50
CA ALA A 11 4.74 3.45 -57.05
C ALA A 11 6.21 3.83 -56.91
N PHE A 12 6.83 3.49 -55.81
CA PHE A 12 8.29 3.51 -55.69
C PHE A 12 8.82 2.12 -55.35
N LEU A 13 9.76 1.76 -56.12
CA LEU A 13 10.39 0.50 -56.39
C LEU A 13 11.21 0.01 -55.17
N LEU A 14 11.08 -1.28 -54.91
CA LEU A 14 11.85 -2.09 -53.99
C LEU A 14 13.31 -2.23 -54.51
N LEU A 15 14.31 -1.95 -53.69
CA LEU A 15 15.70 -2.38 -53.91
C LEU A 15 16.13 -3.22 -52.72
N ILE A 16 16.21 -4.53 -52.98
CA ILE A 16 16.75 -5.53 -52.08
C ILE A 16 18.30 -5.51 -52.25
N LEU A 17 19.03 -5.27 -51.18
CA LEU A 17 20.46 -5.56 -51.10
C LEU A 17 20.65 -6.66 -50.05
N VAL A 18 20.97 -7.85 -50.57
CA VAL A 18 21.43 -9.00 -49.79
C VAL A 18 22.90 -8.81 -49.52
N GLY A 19 23.29 -8.68 -48.28
CA GLY A 19 24.69 -8.71 -47.83
C GLY A 19 24.85 -9.80 -46.78
N THR A 20 25.37 -10.93 -47.20
CA THR A 20 25.85 -12.02 -46.34
C THR A 20 27.20 -11.63 -45.74
N ALA A 21 27.30 -11.63 -44.40
CA ALA A 21 28.59 -11.72 -43.72
C ALA A 21 28.44 -12.62 -42.49
N SER A 22 29.04 -13.78 -42.61
CA SER A 22 29.31 -14.71 -41.51
C SER A 22 30.37 -14.12 -40.60
N GLY A 23 30.15 -14.19 -39.28
CA GLY A 23 31.13 -13.76 -38.29
C GLY A 23 30.81 -14.39 -36.92
N GLN A 24 31.48 -15.44 -36.69
CA GLN A 24 31.74 -16.26 -35.50
C GLN A 24 31.44 -15.69 -34.11
N ASN A 25 30.76 -16.55 -33.41
CA ASN A 25 30.59 -16.76 -32.00
C ASN A 25 31.92 -16.70 -31.22
N SER A 26 32.00 -15.86 -30.17
CA SER A 26 32.91 -16.07 -29.05
C SER A 26 32.19 -15.71 -27.77
N GLN A 27 31.72 -16.74 -27.09
CA GLN A 27 31.32 -16.69 -25.66
C GLN A 27 32.57 -16.39 -24.83
N ALA A 28 32.49 -15.34 -24.00
CA ALA A 28 33.37 -15.17 -22.85
C ALA A 28 32.57 -15.56 -21.59
N PRO A 29 33.19 -16.31 -20.65
CA PRO A 29 32.50 -16.80 -19.47
C PRO A 29 32.33 -15.68 -18.43
N GLY A 30 31.18 -15.72 -17.74
CA GLY A 30 30.81 -14.78 -16.67
C GLY A 30 31.81 -14.83 -15.52
N GLU A 31 32.31 -13.68 -15.15
CA GLU A 31 33.02 -13.49 -13.90
C GLU A 31 31.99 -13.38 -12.75
N ALA A 32 32.01 -14.40 -11.91
CA ALA A 32 31.30 -14.37 -10.63
C ALA A 32 31.99 -13.40 -9.67
N PHE A 33 31.24 -12.48 -9.09
CA PHE A 33 31.73 -11.60 -8.04
C PHE A 33 32.14 -12.43 -6.81
N PRO A 34 33.32 -12.16 -6.19
CA PRO A 34 33.71 -12.84 -4.97
C PRO A 34 32.84 -12.41 -3.80
N PRO A 35 32.55 -13.31 -2.84
CA PRO A 35 31.77 -12.97 -1.65
C PRO A 35 32.53 -11.98 -0.78
N GLN A 36 31.85 -10.92 -0.35
CA GLN A 36 32.38 -9.96 0.60
C GLN A 36 32.56 -10.63 1.97
N VAL A 37 33.78 -10.57 2.47
CA VAL A 37 34.16 -11.02 3.80
C VAL A 37 33.64 -10.03 4.84
N VAL A 38 32.67 -10.48 5.64
CA VAL A 38 32.19 -9.75 6.81
C VAL A 38 33.23 -9.87 7.92
N PRO A 39 33.70 -8.79 8.57
CA PRO A 39 34.60 -8.90 9.72
C PRO A 39 33.85 -9.51 10.92
N GLN A 40 34.35 -10.62 11.42
CA GLN A 40 33.90 -11.24 12.66
C GLN A 40 34.23 -10.31 13.84
N SER A 41 33.23 -9.89 14.58
CA SER A 41 33.37 -9.16 15.83
C SER A 41 33.96 -10.07 16.88
N ALA A 42 35.01 -9.57 17.55
CA ALA A 42 35.72 -10.21 18.61
C ALA A 42 34.81 -10.46 19.84
N THR A 43 34.94 -11.66 20.38
CA THR A 43 34.32 -12.12 21.64
C THR A 43 34.96 -11.39 22.83
N PRO A 44 34.21 -10.83 23.79
CA PRO A 44 34.77 -10.33 25.03
C PRO A 44 35.08 -11.48 26.03
N PRO A 45 36.08 -11.32 26.92
CA PRO A 45 36.55 -12.37 27.80
C PRO A 45 35.58 -12.68 28.95
N LYS A 46 35.52 -13.97 29.32
CA LYS A 46 34.80 -14.48 30.49
C LYS A 46 35.41 -13.91 31.79
N GLN A 47 34.57 -13.30 32.60
CA GLN A 47 34.88 -13.08 34.02
C GLN A 47 34.26 -14.18 34.83
N ASP A 48 35.11 -14.74 35.73
CA ASP A 48 34.78 -15.80 36.66
C ASP A 48 33.80 -15.33 37.74
N ALA A 49 32.79 -16.16 38.02
CA ALA A 49 31.87 -15.99 39.13
C ALA A 49 32.39 -16.78 40.36
N PRO A 50 32.32 -16.22 41.58
CA PRO A 50 32.66 -16.96 42.78
C PRO A 50 31.51 -17.86 43.26
N LYS A 51 31.89 -19.02 43.75
CA LYS A 51 31.11 -20.12 44.32
C LYS A 51 30.51 -19.71 45.67
N PRO A 52 29.24 -20.03 45.98
CA PRO A 52 28.73 -19.89 47.34
C PRO A 52 28.94 -21.16 48.14
N GLU A 53 29.42 -20.95 49.38
CA GLU A 53 29.56 -21.97 50.43
C GLU A 53 28.21 -22.38 51.02
N SER A 54 28.17 -23.63 51.40
CA SER A 54 27.09 -24.34 52.08
C SER A 54 26.97 -24.02 53.56
N SER A 55 25.75 -23.87 54.08
CA SER A 55 25.43 -24.26 55.45
C SER A 55 23.95 -24.67 55.59
N LYS A 56 23.76 -25.88 56.02
CA LYS A 56 22.58 -26.50 56.62
C LYS A 56 22.88 -26.60 58.12
N PRO A 57 21.97 -26.83 59.08
CA PRO A 57 20.58 -27.28 59.07
C PRO A 57 19.69 -26.54 60.10
N GLU A 58 18.39 -26.74 60.17
CA GLU A 58 17.70 -27.65 61.09
C GLU A 58 16.17 -27.47 61.04
N ALA A 59 15.51 -28.58 61.37
CA ALA A 59 14.12 -28.84 61.25
C ALA A 59 13.23 -28.26 62.35
N SER A 60 11.98 -27.96 62.04
CA SER A 60 10.86 -28.35 62.91
C SER A 60 9.54 -28.40 62.14
N SER A 61 8.91 -29.53 62.31
CA SER A 61 7.59 -29.96 61.88
C SER A 61 6.46 -29.09 62.37
N GLN A 62 5.46 -28.81 61.49
CA GLN A 62 4.04 -28.92 61.91
C GLN A 62 3.14 -29.09 60.66
N GLN A 63 2.39 -30.16 60.69
CA GLN A 63 1.35 -30.55 59.77
C GLN A 63 0.13 -29.60 59.91
N GLN A 64 -0.43 -29.23 58.74
CA GLN A 64 -1.88 -29.05 58.63
C GLN A 64 -2.35 -29.21 57.16
N PRO A 65 -3.67 -29.50 56.93
CA PRO A 65 -4.12 -30.34 55.84
C PRO A 65 -4.38 -29.54 54.53
N PRO A 66 -4.53 -30.23 53.39
CA PRO A 66 -4.70 -29.57 52.09
C PRO A 66 -6.08 -29.01 51.91
N SER A 67 -6.23 -27.72 51.88
CA SER A 67 -7.39 -27.08 51.27
C SER A 67 -7.21 -27.11 49.76
N GLY A 68 -8.07 -27.88 49.10
CA GLY A 68 -8.12 -27.92 47.64
C GLY A 68 -8.37 -26.55 47.06
N GLN A 69 -7.38 -25.99 46.38
CA GLN A 69 -7.60 -25.00 45.36
C GLN A 69 -7.72 -25.74 44.03
N GLU A 70 -8.95 -25.83 43.55
CA GLU A 70 -9.22 -26.16 42.16
C GLU A 70 -8.54 -25.12 41.30
N ASP A 71 -7.45 -25.53 40.69
CA ASP A 71 -6.76 -24.79 39.64
C ASP A 71 -7.67 -24.84 38.40
N THR A 72 -8.71 -23.97 38.39
CA THR A 72 -9.47 -23.70 37.20
C THR A 72 -8.54 -22.97 36.23
N GLY A 73 -7.68 -23.72 35.57
CA GLY A 73 -6.94 -23.29 34.40
C GLY A 73 -7.94 -22.81 33.36
N GLY A 74 -8.30 -21.54 33.50
CA GLY A 74 -9.13 -20.86 32.51
C GLY A 74 -8.38 -20.89 31.19
N PHE A 75 -8.79 -21.80 30.30
CA PHE A 75 -8.41 -21.73 28.90
C PHE A 75 -8.98 -20.40 28.36
N VAL A 76 -8.13 -19.37 28.33
CA VAL A 76 -8.45 -18.13 27.60
C VAL A 76 -8.44 -18.50 26.12
N PHE A 77 -9.59 -18.90 25.61
CA PHE A 77 -9.81 -18.99 24.18
C PHE A 77 -9.73 -17.56 23.64
N HIS A 78 -8.57 -17.17 23.13
CA HIS A 78 -8.48 -16.07 22.21
C HIS A 78 -9.21 -16.46 20.93
N SER A 79 -10.54 -16.33 20.93
CA SER A 79 -11.30 -16.35 19.70
C SER A 79 -10.78 -15.16 18.88
N ARG A 80 -9.92 -15.41 17.89
CA ARG A 80 -9.69 -14.43 16.83
C ARG A 80 -11.04 -14.28 16.16
N VAL A 81 -11.74 -13.22 16.53
CA VAL A 81 -12.93 -12.81 15.79
C VAL A 81 -12.44 -12.44 14.42
N ASP A 82 -12.86 -13.18 13.39
CA ASP A 82 -12.58 -12.90 12.00
C ASP A 82 -13.30 -11.59 11.59
N GLU A 83 -12.79 -10.48 12.08
CA GLU A 83 -13.34 -9.15 11.80
C GLU A 83 -12.79 -8.63 10.48
N VAL A 84 -13.63 -7.99 9.69
CA VAL A 84 -13.24 -7.22 8.50
C VAL A 84 -13.28 -5.75 8.84
N LEU A 85 -12.15 -5.07 8.69
CA LEU A 85 -12.02 -3.64 8.93
C LEU A 85 -12.17 -2.85 7.62
N LEU A 86 -13.02 -1.83 7.68
CA LEU A 86 -13.26 -0.89 6.58
C LEU A 86 -12.88 0.52 7.05
N HIS A 87 -11.98 1.17 6.32
CA HIS A 87 -11.74 2.59 6.50
C HIS A 87 -12.65 3.35 5.53
N ALA A 88 -13.45 4.27 6.06
CA ALA A 88 -14.50 4.93 5.31
C ALA A 88 -14.45 6.44 5.48
N THR A 89 -14.43 7.19 4.37
CA THR A 89 -14.63 8.64 4.35
C THR A 89 -16.08 8.93 3.96
N VAL A 90 -16.74 9.81 4.70
CA VAL A 90 -18.10 10.26 4.38
C VAL A 90 -18.07 11.71 3.93
N VAL A 91 -18.74 11.99 2.80
CA VAL A 91 -18.89 13.36 2.29
C VAL A 91 -20.36 13.69 2.04
N ASP A 92 -20.72 14.96 2.19
CA ASP A 92 -22.04 15.49 1.88
C ASP A 92 -22.19 15.76 0.35
N ASP A 93 -23.32 16.30 -0.05
CA ASP A 93 -23.63 16.69 -1.43
C ASP A 93 -22.71 17.79 -2.00
N LYS A 94 -22.05 18.54 -1.11
CA LYS A 94 -21.06 19.58 -1.45
C LYS A 94 -19.63 19.09 -1.37
N GLN A 95 -19.42 17.77 -1.27
CA GLN A 95 -18.11 17.13 -1.12
C GLN A 95 -17.34 17.54 0.16
N ARG A 96 -18.03 18.03 1.19
CA ARG A 96 -17.41 18.33 2.48
C ARG A 96 -17.43 17.07 3.34
N MET A 97 -16.35 16.84 4.06
CA MET A 97 -16.25 15.70 4.97
C MET A 97 -17.26 15.82 6.13
N VAL A 98 -17.86 14.70 6.47
CA VAL A 98 -18.80 14.57 7.60
C VAL A 98 -18.15 13.63 8.61
N THR A 99 -17.77 14.17 9.77
CA THR A 99 -16.91 13.49 10.76
C THR A 99 -17.60 13.28 12.11
N ASN A 100 -18.90 13.53 12.20
CA ASN A 100 -19.68 13.48 13.45
C ASN A 100 -20.83 12.47 13.39
N LEU A 101 -20.67 11.40 12.62
CA LEU A 101 -21.67 10.34 12.51
C LEU A 101 -21.42 9.24 13.53
N ASP A 102 -22.50 8.74 14.13
CA ASP A 102 -22.48 7.58 15.02
C ASP A 102 -22.60 6.27 14.24
N LYS A 103 -22.26 5.15 14.88
CA LYS A 103 -22.38 3.80 14.34
C LYS A 103 -23.75 3.53 13.68
N GLY A 104 -24.83 4.00 14.29
CA GLY A 104 -26.22 3.81 13.81
C GLY A 104 -26.52 4.49 12.47
N ALA A 105 -25.68 5.43 12.02
CA ALA A 105 -25.82 6.06 10.71
C ALA A 105 -25.38 5.15 9.56
N PHE A 106 -24.62 4.09 9.81
CA PHE A 106 -23.99 3.25 8.81
C PHE A 106 -24.72 1.92 8.61
N THR A 107 -24.76 1.47 7.36
CA THR A 107 -25.17 0.13 6.97
C THR A 107 -24.09 -0.48 6.09
N VAL A 108 -23.56 -1.64 6.50
CA VAL A 108 -22.56 -2.41 5.73
C VAL A 108 -23.25 -3.57 5.04
N LEU A 109 -22.97 -3.73 3.75
CA LEU A 109 -23.42 -4.86 2.93
C LEU A 109 -22.20 -5.60 2.40
N GLU A 110 -22.18 -6.93 2.57
CA GLU A 110 -21.24 -7.85 1.91
C GLU A 110 -22.03 -8.74 0.97
N ASP A 111 -21.68 -8.75 -0.31
CA ASP A 111 -22.41 -9.46 -1.37
C ASP A 111 -23.92 -9.18 -1.34
N GLY A 112 -24.28 -7.93 -1.04
CA GLY A 112 -25.67 -7.46 -0.93
C GLY A 112 -26.38 -7.83 0.37
N LYS A 113 -25.75 -8.60 1.29
CA LYS A 113 -26.33 -9.00 2.57
C LYS A 113 -25.89 -8.07 3.68
N PRO A 114 -26.82 -7.56 4.52
CA PRO A 114 -26.48 -6.71 5.66
C PRO A 114 -25.55 -7.45 6.65
N GLN A 115 -24.55 -6.72 7.14
CA GLN A 115 -23.58 -7.22 8.12
C GLN A 115 -23.74 -6.47 9.45
N ASN A 116 -23.49 -7.18 10.56
CA ASN A 116 -23.52 -6.57 11.88
C ASN A 116 -22.18 -5.88 12.18
N ILE A 117 -22.23 -4.56 12.37
CA ILE A 117 -21.07 -3.77 12.79
C ILE A 117 -20.74 -4.11 14.25
N VAL A 118 -19.57 -4.68 14.49
CA VAL A 118 -19.13 -5.10 15.84
C VAL A 118 -18.22 -4.06 16.49
N SER A 119 -17.40 -3.36 15.70
CA SER A 119 -16.58 -2.25 16.17
C SER A 119 -16.78 -1.00 15.32
N PHE A 120 -16.64 0.17 15.96
CA PHE A 120 -16.79 1.46 15.29
C PHE A 120 -15.92 2.49 16.00
N ARG A 121 -15.03 3.14 15.25
CA ARG A 121 -14.12 4.18 15.75
C ARG A 121 -14.07 5.34 14.77
N HIS A 122 -13.93 6.53 15.30
CA HIS A 122 -13.59 7.72 14.54
C HIS A 122 -12.51 8.49 15.32
N GLU A 123 -11.29 8.10 15.11
CA GLU A 123 -10.11 8.65 15.77
C GLU A 123 -8.93 8.66 14.81
N ASP A 124 -7.99 9.56 15.03
CA ASP A 124 -6.73 9.63 14.28
C ASP A 124 -5.79 8.52 14.75
N ILE A 125 -5.82 7.38 14.07
CA ILE A 125 -4.92 6.27 14.36
C ILE A 125 -3.68 6.31 13.45
N PRO A 126 -2.51 5.92 13.94
CA PRO A 126 -1.30 5.84 13.12
C PRO A 126 -1.45 4.92 11.92
N VAL A 127 -0.79 5.25 10.82
CA VAL A 127 -0.84 4.50 9.57
C VAL A 127 0.52 3.98 9.13
N ALA A 128 0.55 2.78 8.54
CA ALA A 128 1.67 2.32 7.73
C ALA A 128 1.46 2.83 6.30
N MET A 129 2.35 3.71 5.84
CA MET A 129 2.22 4.40 4.56
C MET A 129 3.36 4.06 3.61
N GLY A 130 3.03 3.66 2.39
CA GLY A 130 3.98 3.61 1.29
C GLY A 130 3.86 4.84 0.40
N ILE A 131 4.97 5.52 0.13
CA ILE A 131 5.05 6.59 -0.86
C ILE A 131 5.77 6.02 -2.08
N VAL A 132 5.03 5.86 -3.18
CA VAL A 132 5.47 5.21 -4.42
C VAL A 132 5.58 6.28 -5.50
N ILE A 133 6.80 6.62 -5.89
CA ILE A 133 7.07 7.78 -6.74
C ILE A 133 7.73 7.35 -8.04
N ASP A 134 7.10 7.79 -9.12
CA ASP A 134 7.63 7.69 -10.48
C ASP A 134 8.94 8.46 -10.60
N ASN A 135 9.94 7.79 -11.14
CA ASN A 135 11.27 8.30 -11.37
C ASN A 135 11.69 8.18 -12.85
N SER A 136 10.71 8.03 -13.72
CA SER A 136 10.90 8.03 -15.17
C SER A 136 11.49 9.36 -15.67
N GLY A 137 12.01 9.37 -16.88
CA GLY A 137 12.65 10.54 -17.44
C GLY A 137 11.79 11.80 -17.53
N SER A 138 10.46 11.65 -17.67
CA SER A 138 9.47 12.75 -17.73
C SER A 138 9.25 13.45 -16.38
N MET A 139 9.60 12.80 -15.27
CA MET A 139 9.47 13.34 -13.92
C MET A 139 10.58 14.34 -13.53
N ARG A 140 11.65 14.47 -14.31
CA ARG A 140 12.85 15.24 -13.96
C ARG A 140 12.56 16.65 -13.44
N GLU A 141 11.73 17.41 -14.14
CA GLU A 141 11.39 18.79 -13.74
C GLU A 141 10.34 18.87 -12.63
N LYS A 142 9.71 17.76 -12.27
CA LYS A 142 8.62 17.68 -11.30
C LYS A 142 9.10 17.17 -9.93
N ARG A 143 10.23 16.45 -9.89
CA ARG A 143 10.71 15.73 -8.70
C ARG A 143 10.85 16.59 -7.46
N ASP A 144 11.46 17.76 -7.55
CA ASP A 144 11.67 18.63 -6.39
C ASP A 144 10.33 19.01 -5.72
N ARG A 145 9.32 19.32 -6.54
CA ARG A 145 7.97 19.63 -6.03
C ARG A 145 7.31 18.42 -5.39
N VAL A 146 7.43 17.26 -6.02
CA VAL A 146 6.89 15.99 -5.51
C VAL A 146 7.58 15.61 -4.20
N ASN A 147 8.90 15.66 -4.13
CA ASN A 147 9.66 15.35 -2.91
C ASN A 147 9.25 16.27 -1.75
N LYS A 148 9.15 17.57 -2.01
CA LYS A 148 8.70 18.55 -1.01
C LYS A 148 7.27 18.23 -0.52
N ALA A 149 6.36 17.91 -1.44
CA ALA A 149 4.98 17.60 -1.12
C ALA A 149 4.86 16.28 -0.33
N ALA A 150 5.66 15.25 -0.65
CA ALA A 150 5.73 14.01 0.10
C ALA A 150 6.19 14.27 1.56
N ILE A 151 7.23 15.08 1.76
CA ILE A 151 7.68 15.46 3.10
C ILE A 151 6.61 16.31 3.83
N ASN A 152 5.92 17.19 3.14
CA ASN A 152 4.85 18.00 3.74
C ASN A 152 3.64 17.15 4.14
N LEU A 153 3.31 16.13 3.35
CA LEU A 153 2.27 15.16 3.69
C LEU A 153 2.61 14.44 5.00
N VAL A 154 3.82 13.90 5.11
CA VAL A 154 4.25 13.17 6.33
C VAL A 154 4.28 14.10 7.55
N LYS A 155 4.74 15.36 7.39
CA LYS A 155 4.70 16.36 8.48
C LYS A 155 3.28 16.72 8.93
N ALA A 156 2.30 16.67 8.03
CA ALA A 156 0.90 16.95 8.31
C ALA A 156 0.14 15.72 8.84
N SER A 157 0.77 14.55 8.81
CA SER A 157 0.24 13.28 9.26
C SER A 157 0.49 13.03 10.76
N ASN A 158 0.11 11.85 11.27
CA ASN A 158 0.30 11.50 12.67
C ASN A 158 1.82 11.26 12.93
N PRO A 159 2.40 11.81 14.02
CA PRO A 159 3.82 11.59 14.35
C PRO A 159 4.22 10.12 14.56
N GLN A 160 3.25 9.24 14.78
CA GLN A 160 3.45 7.81 14.95
C GLN A 160 3.29 7.02 13.64
N ASP A 161 3.08 7.70 12.52
CA ASP A 161 3.02 7.07 11.21
C ASP A 161 4.38 6.46 10.86
N GLU A 162 4.35 5.27 10.29
CA GLU A 162 5.53 4.60 9.74
C GLU A 162 5.48 4.67 8.21
N VAL A 163 6.49 5.26 7.59
CA VAL A 163 6.52 5.51 6.16
C VAL A 163 7.69 4.77 5.51
N PHE A 164 7.44 4.10 4.39
CA PHE A 164 8.49 3.61 3.48
C PHE A 164 8.38 4.32 2.13
N ILE A 165 9.50 4.35 1.40
CA ILE A 165 9.60 5.03 0.10
C ILE A 165 10.07 4.03 -0.95
N VAL A 166 9.29 3.93 -2.02
CA VAL A 166 9.61 3.20 -3.25
C VAL A 166 9.72 4.20 -4.39
N ASN A 167 10.85 4.23 -5.06
CA ASN A 167 10.98 4.88 -6.35
C ASN A 167 10.92 3.85 -7.48
N PHE A 168 10.38 4.20 -8.63
CA PHE A 168 10.29 3.30 -9.77
C PHE A 168 10.51 4.02 -11.09
N ASN A 169 11.07 3.28 -12.04
CA ASN A 169 11.19 3.62 -13.46
C ASN A 169 10.92 2.34 -14.28
N ASP A 170 11.91 1.80 -14.97
CA ASP A 170 11.84 0.47 -15.61
C ASP A 170 11.70 -0.66 -14.57
N GLU A 171 12.14 -0.41 -13.34
CA GLU A 171 12.08 -1.30 -12.19
C GLU A 171 11.68 -0.51 -10.95
N TYR A 172 11.41 -1.20 -9.84
CA TYR A 172 11.08 -0.57 -8.55
C TYR A 172 12.17 -0.80 -7.51
N TYR A 173 12.40 0.21 -6.64
CA TYR A 173 13.47 0.22 -5.64
C TYR A 173 12.91 0.66 -4.28
N LEU A 174 13.17 -0.12 -3.23
CA LEU A 174 12.88 0.26 -1.84
C LEU A 174 14.03 1.13 -1.34
N ASP A 175 13.90 2.45 -1.44
CA ASP A 175 14.96 3.38 -1.05
C ASP A 175 14.99 3.66 0.45
N GLN A 176 13.86 3.56 1.12
CA GLN A 176 13.74 3.67 2.57
C GLN A 176 12.66 2.72 3.08
N ASP A 177 13.03 1.83 3.99
CA ASP A 177 12.07 0.99 4.70
C ASP A 177 11.35 1.79 5.81
N PHE A 178 10.34 1.19 6.45
CA PHE A 178 9.49 1.86 7.43
C PHE A 178 10.27 2.68 8.45
N THR A 179 9.96 3.96 8.51
CA THR A 179 10.56 4.92 9.44
C THR A 179 9.58 6.06 9.73
N SER A 180 9.70 6.69 10.90
CA SER A 180 9.08 7.97 11.25
C SER A 180 10.07 9.14 11.16
N ASP A 181 11.34 8.86 10.79
CA ASP A 181 12.41 9.85 10.70
C ASP A 181 12.36 10.62 9.37
N LEU A 182 11.96 11.89 9.42
CA LEU A 182 11.86 12.76 8.26
C LEU A 182 13.21 13.00 7.57
N SER A 183 14.33 12.89 8.28
CA SER A 183 15.67 13.10 7.69
C SER A 183 16.02 11.94 6.77
N LYS A 184 15.76 10.70 7.19
CA LYS A 184 15.95 9.50 6.37
C LYS A 184 15.05 9.51 5.14
N MET A 185 13.79 9.91 5.30
CA MET A 185 12.86 10.03 4.17
C MET A 185 13.34 11.07 3.14
N ARG A 186 13.84 12.23 3.61
CA ARG A 186 14.38 13.25 2.71
C ARG A 186 15.60 12.74 1.95
N GLU A 187 16.52 12.11 2.65
CA GLU A 187 17.72 11.53 2.05
C GLU A 187 17.38 10.52 0.95
N ALA A 188 16.40 9.64 1.18
CA ALA A 188 15.92 8.68 0.19
C ALA A 188 15.29 9.36 -1.03
N LEU A 189 14.55 10.44 -0.83
CA LEU A 189 13.89 11.19 -1.92
C LEU A 189 14.87 12.00 -2.79
N GLU A 190 15.99 12.46 -2.21
CA GLU A 190 16.97 13.33 -2.88
C GLU A 190 18.02 12.56 -3.70
N LYS A 191 18.26 11.28 -3.39
CA LYS A 191 19.34 10.46 -4.01
C LYS A 191 19.01 9.91 -5.39
N VAL A 192 17.82 10.07 -5.89
CA VAL A 192 17.33 9.31 -7.05
C VAL A 192 17.40 10.11 -8.34
N ASP A 193 18.08 9.56 -9.36
CA ASP A 193 18.14 10.10 -10.72
C ASP A 193 16.93 9.69 -11.55
N THR A 194 16.35 10.66 -12.27
CA THR A 194 15.22 10.39 -13.18
C THR A 194 15.69 9.87 -14.53
N ARG A 195 15.23 8.66 -14.89
CA ARG A 195 15.58 7.98 -16.16
C ARG A 195 14.58 6.86 -16.48
N GLY A 196 14.65 6.33 -17.69
CA GLY A 196 13.92 5.12 -18.09
C GLY A 196 12.43 5.31 -18.32
N GLY A 197 11.72 4.20 -18.34
CA GLY A 197 10.27 4.07 -18.52
C GLY A 197 9.48 4.11 -17.20
N THR A 198 8.32 3.41 -17.17
CA THR A 198 7.35 3.52 -16.07
C THR A 198 6.74 2.13 -15.78
N ALA A 199 7.31 1.39 -14.80
CA ALA A 199 6.80 0.11 -14.30
C ALA A 199 5.84 0.34 -13.10
N LEU A 200 4.75 1.04 -13.33
CA LEU A 200 3.80 1.48 -12.31
C LEU A 200 3.12 0.31 -11.59
N TYR A 201 2.62 -0.68 -12.35
CA TYR A 201 1.86 -1.77 -11.74
C TYR A 201 2.75 -2.68 -10.92
N ASP A 202 3.98 -2.96 -11.37
CA ASP A 202 4.97 -3.73 -10.61
C ASP A 202 5.32 -3.04 -9.29
N ALA A 203 5.55 -1.73 -9.32
CA ALA A 203 5.82 -0.92 -8.13
C ALA A 203 4.65 -0.93 -7.14
N VAL A 204 3.41 -0.83 -7.63
CA VAL A 204 2.20 -0.89 -6.80
C VAL A 204 2.03 -2.28 -6.18
N VAL A 205 2.23 -3.36 -6.93
CA VAL A 205 2.15 -4.75 -6.43
C VAL A 205 3.20 -5.00 -5.36
N ALA A 206 4.45 -4.65 -5.62
CA ALA A 206 5.55 -4.81 -4.67
C ALA A 206 5.32 -4.02 -3.38
N SER A 207 4.84 -2.77 -3.51
CA SER A 207 4.54 -1.91 -2.37
C SER A 207 3.36 -2.42 -1.53
N ALA A 208 2.31 -2.94 -2.18
CA ALA A 208 1.17 -3.56 -1.48
C ALA A 208 1.60 -4.80 -0.70
N ASP A 209 2.46 -5.64 -1.30
CA ASP A 209 3.04 -6.82 -0.65
C ASP A 209 3.95 -6.44 0.52
N HIS A 210 4.75 -5.39 0.37
CA HIS A 210 5.61 -4.88 1.44
C HIS A 210 4.78 -4.39 2.63
N LEU A 211 3.73 -3.59 2.37
CA LEU A 211 2.77 -3.16 3.40
C LEU A 211 2.11 -4.32 4.12
N ARG A 212 1.66 -5.32 3.38
CA ARG A 212 0.98 -6.48 3.95
C ARG A 212 1.90 -7.31 4.84
N LYS A 213 3.14 -7.55 4.40
CA LYS A 213 4.12 -8.39 5.09
C LYS A 213 4.78 -7.70 6.27
N ASN A 214 5.13 -6.43 6.13
CA ASN A 214 6.01 -5.71 7.05
C ASN A 214 5.32 -4.56 7.80
N GLY A 215 4.18 -4.04 7.28
CA GLY A 215 3.41 -2.97 7.93
C GLY A 215 2.72 -3.47 9.20
N LYS A 216 3.16 -2.98 10.36
CA LYS A 216 2.68 -3.41 11.69
C LYS A 216 1.39 -2.70 12.10
N LEU A 217 1.14 -1.50 11.57
CA LEU A 217 -0.02 -0.70 11.91
C LEU A 217 -1.28 -1.20 11.18
N GLU A 218 -2.42 -1.07 11.84
CA GLU A 218 -3.72 -1.57 11.36
C GLU A 218 -4.13 -0.91 10.04
N LYS A 219 -4.00 0.41 9.97
CA LYS A 219 -4.37 1.19 8.80
C LYS A 219 -3.22 1.28 7.82
N LYS A 220 -3.49 0.91 6.57
CA LYS A 220 -2.50 0.85 5.50
C LYS A 220 -2.87 1.77 4.34
N VAL A 221 -1.91 2.54 3.87
CA VAL A 221 -2.10 3.54 2.81
C VAL A 221 -0.98 3.46 1.79
N LEU A 222 -1.30 3.60 0.50
CA LEU A 222 -0.34 3.88 -0.56
C LEU A 222 -0.63 5.24 -1.17
N LEU A 223 0.37 6.10 -1.24
CA LEU A 223 0.37 7.30 -2.07
C LEU A 223 1.19 7.01 -3.33
N VAL A 224 0.53 6.99 -4.48
CA VAL A 224 1.17 6.75 -5.78
C VAL A 224 1.26 8.06 -6.54
N VAL A 225 2.46 8.44 -6.98
CA VAL A 225 2.71 9.66 -7.74
C VAL A 225 3.37 9.31 -9.06
N THR A 226 2.73 9.65 -10.18
CA THR A 226 3.26 9.40 -11.53
C THR A 226 2.79 10.47 -12.50
N ASP A 227 3.53 10.67 -13.58
CA ASP A 227 3.14 11.54 -14.69
C ASP A 227 2.95 10.79 -16.02
N GLY A 228 3.02 9.44 -15.98
CA GLY A 228 3.01 8.60 -17.16
C GLY A 228 1.99 7.46 -17.15
N GLU A 229 1.83 6.85 -18.33
CA GLU A 229 1.20 5.54 -18.49
C GLU A 229 2.23 4.46 -18.17
N ASP A 230 1.75 3.36 -17.61
CA ASP A 230 2.54 2.14 -17.47
C ASP A 230 2.98 1.62 -18.84
N ASN A 231 4.27 1.34 -18.99
CA ASN A 231 4.84 0.84 -20.24
C ASN A 231 5.94 -0.21 -20.07
N GLU A 232 6.33 -0.51 -18.81
CA GLU A 232 7.43 -1.46 -18.51
C GLU A 232 7.03 -2.57 -17.54
N SER A 233 5.83 -2.50 -16.90
CA SER A 233 5.42 -3.52 -15.95
C SER A 233 5.20 -4.88 -16.60
N GLN A 234 5.54 -5.93 -15.85
CA GLN A 234 5.17 -7.31 -16.15
C GLN A 234 3.76 -7.65 -15.65
N GLU A 235 3.35 -7.02 -14.55
CA GLU A 235 2.01 -7.14 -14.00
C GLU A 235 1.01 -6.28 -14.78
N SER A 236 -0.23 -6.75 -14.90
CA SER A 236 -1.33 -5.97 -15.50
C SER A 236 -2.03 -5.09 -14.47
N LEU A 237 -2.82 -4.12 -14.93
CA LEU A 237 -3.68 -3.31 -14.07
C LEU A 237 -4.64 -4.18 -13.24
N GLU A 238 -5.19 -5.25 -13.83
CA GLU A 238 -6.10 -6.17 -13.16
C GLU A 238 -5.41 -6.93 -12.03
N GLN A 239 -4.17 -7.37 -12.25
CA GLN A 239 -3.35 -8.03 -11.23
C GLN A 239 -3.00 -7.05 -10.09
N ALA A 240 -2.61 -5.83 -10.42
CA ALA A 240 -2.35 -4.79 -9.43
C ALA A 240 -3.60 -4.50 -8.57
N ILE A 241 -4.78 -4.32 -9.19
CA ILE A 241 -6.04 -4.10 -8.48
C ILE A 241 -6.39 -5.30 -7.59
N ARG A 242 -6.23 -6.53 -8.09
CA ARG A 242 -6.46 -7.73 -7.30
C ARG A 242 -5.56 -7.76 -6.07
N ARG A 243 -4.27 -7.43 -6.22
CA ARG A 243 -3.31 -7.39 -5.11
C ARG A 243 -3.68 -6.32 -4.07
N LEU A 244 -4.10 -5.15 -4.51
CA LEU A 244 -4.58 -4.07 -3.64
C LEU A 244 -5.87 -4.44 -2.89
N GLN A 245 -6.70 -5.30 -3.45
CA GLN A 245 -7.94 -5.77 -2.85
C GLN A 245 -7.79 -7.11 -2.08
N GLU A 246 -6.58 -7.59 -1.83
CA GLU A 246 -6.39 -8.67 -0.87
C GLU A 246 -6.81 -8.25 0.54
N GLU A 247 -7.05 -9.23 1.38
CA GLU A 247 -7.38 -8.98 2.79
C GLU A 247 -6.30 -8.09 3.44
N ASN A 248 -6.72 -7.07 4.17
CA ASN A 248 -5.83 -6.05 4.75
C ASN A 248 -5.02 -5.23 3.73
N GLY A 249 -5.46 -5.20 2.47
CA GLY A 249 -4.86 -4.35 1.44
C GLY A 249 -5.02 -2.86 1.73
N PRO A 250 -4.13 -2.01 1.19
CA PRO A 250 -4.08 -0.57 1.47
C PRO A 250 -5.20 0.21 0.78
N THR A 251 -5.53 1.38 1.35
CA THR A 251 -6.22 2.45 0.63
C THR A 251 -5.23 3.17 -0.27
N VAL A 252 -5.54 3.35 -1.55
CA VAL A 252 -4.67 4.00 -2.52
C VAL A 252 -5.11 5.44 -2.76
N TYR A 253 -4.23 6.39 -2.52
CA TYR A 253 -4.32 7.75 -3.02
C TYR A 253 -3.39 7.90 -4.21
N ALA A 254 -3.86 8.49 -5.29
CA ALA A 254 -3.06 8.66 -6.49
C ALA A 254 -2.94 10.13 -6.88
N LEU A 255 -1.75 10.56 -7.24
CA LEU A 255 -1.45 11.89 -7.77
C LEU A 255 -0.92 11.74 -9.20
N GLY A 256 -1.78 11.96 -10.17
CA GLY A 256 -1.45 11.91 -11.59
C GLY A 256 -1.05 13.28 -12.11
N LEU A 257 0.24 13.52 -12.34
CA LEU A 257 0.80 14.77 -12.88
C LEU A 257 0.69 14.80 -14.41
N LEU A 258 -0.47 14.38 -14.91
CA LEU A 258 -0.75 14.11 -16.32
C LEU A 258 -1.03 15.41 -17.09
N GLY A 259 -0.42 15.57 -18.29
CA GLY A 259 -0.78 16.63 -19.22
C GLY A 259 -2.23 16.47 -19.75
N GLU A 260 -2.79 17.55 -20.29
CA GLU A 260 -4.25 17.64 -20.56
C GLU A 260 -4.79 16.64 -21.58
N GLU A 261 -4.01 16.12 -22.54
CA GLU A 261 -4.59 15.39 -23.68
C GLU A 261 -4.17 13.94 -23.91
N LYS A 262 -3.07 13.45 -23.37
CA LYS A 262 -2.45 12.22 -23.89
C LYS A 262 -2.55 10.97 -22.99
N GLN A 263 -3.07 11.07 -21.77
CA GLN A 263 -2.93 9.97 -20.80
C GLN A 263 -4.26 9.49 -20.21
N ARG A 264 -5.24 9.25 -21.09
CA ARG A 264 -6.53 8.70 -20.64
C ARG A 264 -6.42 7.36 -19.95
N ARG A 265 -5.46 6.51 -20.38
CA ARG A 265 -5.23 5.19 -19.77
C ARG A 265 -4.65 5.34 -18.37
N ALA A 266 -3.59 6.16 -18.21
CA ALA A 266 -3.01 6.45 -16.90
C ALA A 266 -4.06 7.01 -15.93
N ARG A 267 -4.83 8.00 -16.37
CA ARG A 267 -5.92 8.56 -15.56
C ARG A 267 -6.92 7.49 -15.11
N LYS A 268 -7.39 6.66 -16.05
CA LYS A 268 -8.34 5.58 -15.76
C LYS A 268 -7.75 4.54 -14.80
N ALA A 269 -6.47 4.17 -14.96
CA ALA A 269 -5.79 3.22 -14.10
C ALA A 269 -5.69 3.75 -12.66
N LEU A 270 -5.20 4.99 -12.50
CA LEU A 270 -5.09 5.63 -11.19
C LEU A 270 -6.46 5.81 -10.52
N GLN A 271 -7.49 6.24 -11.26
CA GLN A 271 -8.86 6.33 -10.75
C GLN A 271 -9.36 4.97 -10.27
N LEU A 272 -9.18 3.92 -11.09
CA LEU A 272 -9.68 2.60 -10.76
C LEU A 272 -8.99 2.01 -9.52
N MET A 273 -7.67 2.14 -9.40
CA MET A 273 -6.93 1.71 -8.20
C MET A 273 -7.43 2.44 -6.95
N ALA A 274 -7.59 3.76 -7.01
CA ALA A 274 -8.09 4.56 -5.90
C ALA A 274 -9.53 4.19 -5.53
N GLU A 275 -10.46 4.16 -6.48
CA GLU A 275 -11.88 3.84 -6.25
C GLU A 275 -12.07 2.43 -5.67
N LYS A 276 -11.33 1.43 -6.18
CA LYS A 276 -11.43 0.04 -5.72
C LYS A 276 -10.97 -0.14 -4.27
N THR A 277 -10.11 0.75 -3.79
CA THR A 277 -9.53 0.69 -2.43
C THR A 277 -10.11 1.72 -1.47
N GLY A 278 -11.01 2.60 -1.93
CA GLY A 278 -11.68 3.61 -1.11
C GLY A 278 -10.94 4.94 -0.99
N GLY A 279 -9.88 5.16 -1.76
CA GLY A 279 -9.14 6.41 -1.82
C GLY A 279 -9.59 7.35 -2.93
N ILE A 280 -8.70 8.25 -3.33
CA ILE A 280 -8.97 9.29 -4.34
C ILE A 280 -7.78 9.40 -5.29
N ALA A 281 -8.08 9.61 -6.58
CA ALA A 281 -7.08 10.02 -7.57
C ALA A 281 -7.23 11.51 -7.87
N PHE A 282 -6.15 12.25 -7.72
CA PHE A 282 -6.05 13.69 -7.99
C PHE A 282 -5.28 13.93 -9.28
N PHE A 283 -5.71 14.93 -10.02
CA PHE A 283 -5.11 15.30 -11.30
C PHE A 283 -4.92 16.82 -11.35
N PRO A 284 -3.87 17.34 -10.70
CA PRO A 284 -3.61 18.78 -10.66
C PRO A 284 -3.31 19.32 -12.06
N LYS A 285 -3.77 20.54 -12.32
CA LYS A 285 -3.46 21.24 -13.57
C LYS A 285 -2.07 21.86 -13.56
N THR A 286 -1.58 22.20 -12.38
CA THR A 286 -0.26 22.80 -12.16
C THR A 286 0.44 22.14 -10.97
N LEU A 287 1.76 22.14 -10.97
CA LEU A 287 2.55 21.61 -9.85
C LEU A 287 2.34 22.39 -8.54
N ASP A 288 1.84 23.62 -8.58
CA ASP A 288 1.55 24.41 -7.37
C ASP A 288 0.41 23.81 -6.54
N GLN A 289 -0.48 23.03 -7.16
CA GLN A 289 -1.59 22.36 -6.46
C GLN A 289 -1.15 21.12 -5.67
N VAL A 290 0.07 20.61 -5.90
CA VAL A 290 0.53 19.35 -5.29
C VAL A 290 0.62 19.45 -3.76
N ASP A 291 1.10 20.58 -3.24
CA ASP A 291 1.18 20.82 -1.79
C ASP A 291 -0.21 20.84 -1.13
N GLU A 292 -1.20 21.46 -1.79
CA GLU A 292 -2.59 21.50 -1.28
C GLU A 292 -3.21 20.10 -1.30
N ILE A 293 -3.01 19.35 -2.39
CA ILE A 293 -3.49 17.97 -2.50
C ILE A 293 -2.87 17.09 -1.42
N SER A 294 -1.57 17.25 -1.12
CA SER A 294 -0.89 16.51 -0.06
C SER A 294 -1.53 16.76 1.32
N ARG A 295 -1.85 18.03 1.63
CA ARG A 295 -2.60 18.37 2.85
C ARG A 295 -4.00 17.76 2.88
N GLN A 296 -4.68 17.76 1.73
CA GLN A 296 -6.01 17.16 1.59
C GLN A 296 -5.96 15.65 1.80
N VAL A 297 -4.95 14.95 1.26
CA VAL A 297 -4.72 13.51 1.48
C VAL A 297 -4.47 13.23 2.96
N ALA A 298 -3.58 13.99 3.62
CA ALA A 298 -3.33 13.84 5.05
C ALA A 298 -4.61 14.03 5.86
N HIS A 299 -5.41 15.06 5.55
CA HIS A 299 -6.68 15.33 6.21
C HIS A 299 -7.70 14.19 5.99
N ASP A 300 -7.80 13.65 4.77
CA ASP A 300 -8.69 12.53 4.47
C ASP A 300 -8.29 11.27 5.25
N ILE A 301 -7.00 10.94 5.26
CA ILE A 301 -6.48 9.79 6.01
C ILE A 301 -6.81 9.89 7.50
N ARG A 302 -6.66 11.06 8.12
CA ARG A 302 -6.85 11.26 9.56
C ARG A 302 -8.32 11.26 9.99
N ASN A 303 -9.25 11.55 9.08
CA ASN A 303 -10.68 11.71 9.39
C ASN A 303 -11.56 10.58 8.86
N GLN A 304 -11.01 9.39 8.68
CA GLN A 304 -11.78 8.21 8.29
C GLN A 304 -12.43 7.54 9.49
N TYR A 305 -13.64 7.02 9.29
CA TYR A 305 -14.25 6.07 10.20
C TYR A 305 -13.60 4.69 10.02
N THR A 306 -13.33 4.00 11.11
CA THR A 306 -12.97 2.58 11.12
C THR A 306 -14.18 1.78 11.53
N ILE A 307 -14.71 0.98 10.61
CA ILE A 307 -15.92 0.18 10.78
C ILE A 307 -15.54 -1.29 10.71
N GLY A 308 -15.71 -2.01 11.80
CA GLY A 308 -15.47 -3.44 11.84
C GLY A 308 -16.77 -4.24 11.85
N TYR A 309 -16.81 -5.29 11.04
CA TYR A 309 -17.94 -6.21 11.02
C TYR A 309 -17.47 -7.66 11.00
N LYS A 310 -18.29 -8.55 11.54
CA LYS A 310 -18.07 -10.00 11.46
C LYS A 310 -18.81 -10.51 10.22
N PRO A 311 -18.09 -11.07 9.21
CA PRO A 311 -18.72 -11.56 7.99
C PRO A 311 -19.62 -12.76 8.30
N THR A 312 -20.84 -12.75 7.76
CA THR A 312 -21.78 -13.89 7.88
C THR A 312 -21.32 -15.09 7.05
N ASN A 313 -20.55 -14.86 5.98
CA ASN A 313 -19.88 -15.90 5.22
C ASN A 313 -18.44 -16.04 5.75
N PRO A 314 -18.00 -17.19 6.27
CA PRO A 314 -16.66 -17.36 6.84
C PRO A 314 -15.56 -17.02 5.83
N LYS A 315 -14.49 -16.34 6.27
CA LYS A 315 -13.35 -15.98 5.40
C LYS A 315 -12.69 -17.21 4.76
N SER A 316 -12.75 -18.36 5.43
CA SER A 316 -12.23 -19.64 4.94
C SER A 316 -12.90 -20.14 3.65
N SER A 317 -14.09 -19.62 3.30
CA SER A 317 -14.74 -19.93 2.03
C SER A 317 -14.04 -19.28 0.82
N GLY A 318 -13.11 -18.35 1.06
CA GLY A 318 -12.36 -17.69 0.00
C GLY A 318 -13.23 -16.81 -0.92
N GLY A 319 -12.63 -16.42 -2.05
CA GLY A 319 -13.30 -15.69 -3.12
C GLY A 319 -13.35 -14.17 -2.91
N TYR A 320 -13.78 -13.47 -3.97
CA TYR A 320 -14.02 -12.03 -3.92
C TYR A 320 -15.34 -11.72 -3.23
N ARG A 321 -15.36 -10.70 -2.40
CA ARG A 321 -16.53 -10.23 -1.67
C ARG A 321 -16.75 -8.76 -1.93
N ALA A 322 -17.89 -8.44 -2.51
CA ALA A 322 -18.28 -7.08 -2.80
C ALA A 322 -18.75 -6.35 -1.52
N ILE A 323 -18.20 -5.18 -1.28
CA ILE A 323 -18.55 -4.34 -0.12
C ILE A 323 -19.29 -3.10 -0.60
N LYS A 324 -20.36 -2.77 0.12
CA LYS A 324 -21.04 -1.48 0.01
C LYS A 324 -21.33 -0.95 1.41
N VAL A 325 -21.00 0.31 1.64
CA VAL A 325 -21.34 1.01 2.88
C VAL A 325 -22.21 2.21 2.53
N ASP A 326 -23.38 2.27 3.15
CA ASP A 326 -24.29 3.41 3.06
C ASP A 326 -24.30 4.17 4.39
N ALA A 327 -24.46 5.49 4.35
CA ALA A 327 -24.63 6.33 5.54
C ALA A 327 -25.87 7.21 5.41
N LYS A 328 -26.61 7.35 6.52
CA LYS A 328 -27.79 8.24 6.61
C LYS A 328 -27.82 8.89 8.00
N ALA A 329 -28.01 10.21 8.05
CA ALA A 329 -28.16 10.93 9.31
C ALA A 329 -29.14 12.10 9.17
N LYS A 330 -29.82 12.43 10.27
CA LYS A 330 -30.72 13.61 10.32
C LYS A 330 -29.89 14.88 10.13
N GLY A 331 -30.43 15.85 9.39
CA GLY A 331 -29.76 17.13 9.13
C GLY A 331 -28.80 17.12 7.95
N TYR A 332 -28.55 15.96 7.35
CA TYR A 332 -27.78 15.82 6.12
C TYR A 332 -28.68 15.40 4.96
N GLY A 333 -28.35 15.87 3.74
CA GLY A 333 -28.94 15.38 2.51
C GLY A 333 -28.35 14.00 2.14
N LYS A 334 -28.05 13.81 0.86
CA LYS A 334 -27.40 12.58 0.39
C LYS A 334 -25.95 12.53 0.91
N LEU A 335 -25.60 11.50 1.67
CA LEU A 335 -24.25 11.19 2.05
C LEU A 335 -23.63 10.18 1.08
N THR A 336 -22.37 10.38 0.76
CA THR A 336 -21.58 9.44 -0.07
C THR A 336 -20.46 8.87 0.80
N VAL A 337 -20.37 7.54 0.85
CA VAL A 337 -19.32 6.83 1.58
C VAL A 337 -18.30 6.29 0.60
N ARG A 338 -17.01 6.61 0.83
CA ARG A 338 -15.87 6.04 0.11
C ARG A 338 -15.19 5.03 1.02
N THR A 339 -15.10 3.81 0.57
CA THR A 339 -14.38 2.71 1.20
C THR A 339 -14.01 1.68 0.13
N LYS A 340 -13.21 0.66 0.48
CA LYS A 340 -12.90 -0.41 -0.48
C LYS A 340 -14.19 -1.01 -1.05
N SER A 341 -14.21 -1.27 -2.35
CA SER A 341 -15.38 -1.84 -3.04
C SER A 341 -15.52 -3.35 -2.87
N GLY A 342 -14.54 -3.99 -2.23
CA GLY A 342 -14.50 -5.42 -1.97
C GLY A 342 -13.10 -5.89 -1.62
N TYR A 343 -12.99 -7.18 -1.28
CA TYR A 343 -11.73 -7.82 -0.94
C TYR A 343 -11.75 -9.30 -1.32
N TYR A 344 -10.56 -9.89 -1.47
CA TYR A 344 -10.37 -11.33 -1.64
C TYR A 344 -10.14 -11.98 -0.28
N ALA A 345 -11.06 -12.83 0.17
CA ALA A 345 -10.99 -13.51 1.45
C ALA A 345 -10.06 -14.72 1.41
N GLY A 346 -9.41 -15.04 2.53
CA GLY A 346 -8.77 -16.35 2.76
C GLY A 346 -7.41 -16.59 2.11
N GLN A 347 -6.72 -15.58 1.58
CA GLN A 347 -5.42 -15.76 0.92
C GLN A 347 -4.20 -15.85 1.87
N GLU A 348 -4.34 -15.52 3.16
CA GLU A 348 -3.20 -15.55 4.11
C GLU A 348 -2.63 -16.95 4.39
N ARG A 349 -3.32 -18.05 4.05
CA ARG A 349 -2.89 -19.43 4.38
C ARG A 349 -1.94 -20.08 3.37
N ALA A 350 -1.79 -19.54 2.17
CA ALA A 350 -0.98 -20.18 1.12
C ALA A 350 0.55 -20.04 1.32
N SER A 351 1.01 -19.08 2.12
CA SER A 351 2.45 -18.86 2.34
C SER A 351 3.06 -19.57 3.55
N ALA A 352 2.25 -20.20 4.40
CA ALA A 352 2.70 -20.90 5.62
C ALA A 352 2.90 -22.40 5.45
N SER A 353 2.48 -23.01 4.33
CA SER A 353 2.56 -24.47 4.12
C SER A 353 3.62 -24.92 3.10
N ALA A 354 4.48 -24.01 2.63
CA ALA A 354 5.63 -24.32 1.78
C ALA A 354 6.94 -24.03 2.53
N LYS A 355 7.23 -24.87 3.54
CA LYS A 355 8.58 -25.07 4.10
C LYS A 355 8.79 -26.53 4.38
#